data_bdb55ee00ed8e11c52f7a6d950230e71
#
_entry.id   bdb55ee00ed8e11c52f7a6d950230e71
#
_cell.length_a   1.000
_cell.length_b   1.000
_cell.length_c   1.000
_cell.angle_alpha   90.00
_cell.angle_beta   90.00
_cell.angle_gamma   90.00
#
_symmetry.space_group_name_H-M   'P 1'
#
loop_
_entity.id
_entity.type
_entity.pdbx_description
1 polymer ?
#
loop_
_entity_poly.entity_id
_entity_poly.type
_entity_poly.pdbx_seq_one_letter_code
_entity_poly.pdbx_strand_id
1 'polypeptide(L)'
;MRKVGIIGCGAIGTVIARAVERGTVECDELILYDRNIEKAEELKKSLHFPVTVVKSLEELIKLKPAVIVEAASQQAVKEYINKILAENIELIVMSVGALLDLDVKTKKIHIPSGAIGGLDAISSAALAGVDEVVLTTRKNPRALEMDNHEEKIVYEGTAEEAVRLFPRGINVAATLALTTRPEKVKVKIISDPKVHRNVHEIRIKWKHGDMFLKFANDPHPENPKTSALAAWSAISLLKQTLETVHNKNMT
;
A
#
# COMPACT_ATOMS: atom_id res chain seq x y z
N MET A 1 -15.47 21.20 -2.00
CA MET A 1 -15.40 20.16 -3.06
C MET A 1 -14.27 19.20 -2.69
N ARG A 2 -14.61 17.95 -2.44
CA ARG A 2 -13.66 16.90 -2.02
C ARG A 2 -13.09 16.22 -3.27
N LYS A 3 -11.88 16.56 -3.65
CA LYS A 3 -11.17 15.97 -4.78
C LYS A 3 -10.16 14.95 -4.29
N VAL A 4 -10.04 13.83 -4.98
CA VAL A 4 -9.06 12.79 -4.73
C VAL A 4 -8.18 12.61 -5.96
N GLY A 5 -6.86 12.71 -5.77
CA GLY A 5 -5.87 12.38 -6.78
C GLY A 5 -5.49 10.91 -6.72
N ILE A 6 -5.39 10.24 -7.86
CA ILE A 6 -4.86 8.88 -7.96
C ILE A 6 -3.65 8.90 -8.89
N ILE A 7 -2.49 8.51 -8.37
CA ILE A 7 -1.27 8.29 -9.14
C ILE A 7 -1.11 6.79 -9.39
N GLY A 8 -1.22 6.38 -10.65
CA GLY A 8 -1.20 4.98 -11.07
C GLY A 8 -2.61 4.42 -11.30
N CYS A 9 -2.95 4.21 -12.56
CA CYS A 9 -4.25 3.70 -13.03
C CYS A 9 -4.21 2.20 -13.35
N GLY A 10 -3.38 1.44 -12.60
CA GLY A 10 -3.33 -0.02 -12.65
C GLY A 10 -4.43 -0.67 -11.79
N ALA A 11 -4.29 -1.97 -11.48
CA ALA A 11 -5.30 -2.74 -10.74
C ALA A 11 -5.75 -2.08 -9.43
N ILE A 12 -4.81 -1.62 -8.57
CA ILE A 12 -5.17 -0.98 -7.29
C ILE A 12 -5.85 0.36 -7.51
N GLY A 13 -5.30 1.23 -8.39
CA GLY A 13 -5.91 2.53 -8.70
C GLY A 13 -7.32 2.37 -9.26
N THR A 14 -7.54 1.36 -10.10
CA THR A 14 -8.87 1.02 -10.65
C THR A 14 -9.85 0.63 -9.54
N VAL A 15 -9.43 -0.23 -8.59
CA VAL A 15 -10.30 -0.65 -7.47
C VAL A 15 -10.67 0.54 -6.59
N ILE A 16 -9.72 1.45 -6.31
CA ILE A 16 -9.97 2.65 -5.53
C ILE A 16 -10.96 3.58 -6.27
N ALA A 17 -10.75 3.81 -7.57
CA ALA A 17 -11.64 4.63 -8.38
C ALA A 17 -13.07 4.07 -8.44
N ARG A 18 -13.21 2.74 -8.57
CA ARG A 18 -14.51 2.05 -8.51
C ARG A 18 -15.17 2.16 -7.14
N ALA A 19 -14.41 2.14 -6.06
CA ALA A 19 -14.96 2.32 -4.71
C ALA A 19 -15.51 3.74 -4.50
N VAL A 20 -14.86 4.75 -5.08
CA VAL A 20 -15.38 6.13 -5.11
C VAL A 20 -16.66 6.20 -5.93
N GLU A 21 -16.68 5.67 -7.16
CA GLU A 21 -17.87 5.63 -8.03
C GLU A 21 -19.09 5.01 -7.34
N ARG A 22 -18.87 3.95 -6.54
CA ARG A 22 -19.92 3.25 -5.78
C ARG A 22 -20.36 3.95 -4.50
N GLY A 23 -19.79 5.12 -4.20
CA GLY A 23 -20.09 5.86 -2.98
C GLY A 23 -19.52 5.27 -1.69
N THR A 24 -18.58 4.28 -1.77
CA THR A 24 -17.89 3.75 -0.58
C THR A 24 -17.02 4.82 0.07
N VAL A 25 -16.47 5.73 -0.74
CA VAL A 25 -15.72 6.91 -0.33
C VAL A 25 -16.42 8.13 -0.89
N GLU A 26 -16.79 9.06 -0.02
CA GLU A 26 -17.43 10.31 -0.44
C GLU A 26 -16.41 11.27 -1.07
N CYS A 27 -16.55 11.50 -2.36
CA CYS A 27 -15.69 12.34 -3.17
C CYS A 27 -16.54 13.04 -4.23
N ASP A 28 -16.17 14.26 -4.63
CA ASP A 28 -16.89 15.02 -5.64
C ASP A 28 -16.26 14.85 -7.03
N GLU A 29 -14.94 14.64 -7.09
CA GLU A 29 -14.18 14.52 -8.34
C GLU A 29 -12.93 13.65 -8.13
N LEU A 30 -12.63 12.78 -9.08
CA LEU A 30 -11.36 12.06 -9.19
C LEU A 30 -10.41 12.78 -10.16
N ILE A 31 -9.14 12.87 -9.80
CA ILE A 31 -8.07 13.36 -10.66
C ILE A 31 -7.13 12.19 -10.90
N LEU A 32 -7.02 11.73 -12.15
CA LEU A 32 -6.22 10.57 -12.52
C LEU A 32 -4.93 10.99 -13.20
N TYR A 33 -3.83 10.44 -12.74
CA TYR A 33 -2.52 10.56 -13.35
C TYR A 33 -1.84 9.19 -13.48
N ASP A 34 -1.40 8.86 -14.69
CA ASP A 34 -0.52 7.72 -14.96
C ASP A 34 0.55 8.15 -15.97
N ARG A 35 1.77 7.64 -15.87
CA ARG A 35 2.82 7.88 -16.86
C ARG A 35 2.41 7.41 -18.26
N ASN A 36 1.63 6.32 -18.34
CA ASN A 36 0.92 5.94 -19.54
C ASN A 36 -0.48 6.57 -19.49
N ILE A 37 -0.65 7.71 -20.17
CA ILE A 37 -1.89 8.47 -20.17
C ILE A 37 -3.09 7.65 -20.68
N GLU A 38 -2.85 6.68 -21.58
CA GLU A 38 -3.90 5.82 -22.13
C GLU A 38 -4.60 5.03 -21.02
N LYS A 39 -3.86 4.55 -20.01
CA LYS A 39 -4.45 3.86 -18.84
C LYS A 39 -5.38 4.76 -18.04
N ALA A 40 -5.01 6.03 -17.85
CA ALA A 40 -5.85 6.98 -17.15
C ALA A 40 -7.12 7.32 -17.95
N GLU A 41 -7.00 7.47 -19.27
CA GLU A 41 -8.13 7.71 -20.16
C GLU A 41 -9.07 6.48 -20.28
N GLU A 42 -8.53 5.27 -20.33
CA GLU A 42 -9.29 4.03 -20.29
C GLU A 42 -10.08 3.89 -18.99
N LEU A 43 -9.40 4.14 -17.86
CA LEU A 43 -10.06 4.12 -16.55
C LEU A 43 -11.18 5.17 -16.49
N LYS A 44 -10.94 6.41 -16.91
CA LYS A 44 -11.95 7.46 -16.99
C LYS A 44 -13.16 7.02 -17.82
N LYS A 45 -12.95 6.47 -19.03
CA LYS A 45 -14.03 5.98 -19.89
C LYS A 45 -14.87 4.86 -19.26
N SER A 46 -14.28 4.10 -18.35
CA SER A 46 -14.93 2.98 -17.67
C SER A 46 -15.73 3.40 -16.43
N LEU A 47 -15.67 4.66 -16.01
CA LEU A 47 -16.32 5.19 -14.81
C LEU A 47 -17.49 6.11 -15.18
N HIS A 48 -18.59 5.98 -14.44
CA HIS A 48 -19.74 6.88 -14.47
C HIS A 48 -19.68 7.88 -13.30
N PHE A 49 -18.58 8.64 -13.23
CA PHE A 49 -18.25 9.55 -12.14
C PHE A 49 -17.47 10.76 -12.69
N PRO A 50 -17.54 11.95 -12.06
CA PRO A 50 -16.71 13.09 -12.47
C PRO A 50 -15.21 12.77 -12.37
N VAL A 51 -14.51 12.75 -13.51
CA VAL A 51 -13.09 12.41 -13.60
C VAL A 51 -12.37 13.40 -14.49
N THR A 52 -11.28 13.98 -13.98
CA THR A 52 -10.29 14.74 -14.74
C THR A 52 -9.01 13.91 -14.91
N VAL A 53 -8.53 13.75 -16.14
CA VAL A 53 -7.23 13.15 -16.45
C VAL A 53 -6.23 14.27 -16.65
N VAL A 54 -5.05 14.12 -16.02
CA VAL A 54 -3.94 15.09 -16.12
C VAL A 54 -2.69 14.43 -16.68
N LYS A 55 -1.80 15.25 -17.29
CA LYS A 55 -0.58 14.76 -17.97
C LYS A 55 0.66 14.80 -17.09
N SER A 56 0.60 15.49 -15.95
CA SER A 56 1.74 15.63 -15.05
C SER A 56 1.30 15.70 -13.59
N LEU A 57 2.26 15.44 -12.68
CA LEU A 57 2.05 15.63 -11.25
C LEU A 57 1.72 17.08 -10.91
N GLU A 58 2.37 18.03 -11.58
CA GLU A 58 2.16 19.45 -11.39
C GLU A 58 0.74 19.88 -11.72
N GLU A 59 0.15 19.31 -12.79
CA GLU A 59 -1.26 19.53 -13.11
C GLU A 59 -2.18 18.92 -12.06
N LEU A 60 -1.86 17.71 -11.56
CA LEU A 60 -2.62 17.07 -10.48
C LEU A 60 -2.63 17.94 -9.22
N ILE A 61 -1.49 18.43 -8.81
CA ILE A 61 -1.32 19.27 -7.61
C ILE A 61 -2.06 20.61 -7.77
N LYS A 62 -2.01 21.23 -8.95
CA LYS A 62 -2.73 22.51 -9.24
C LYS A 62 -4.23 22.40 -9.05
N LEU A 63 -4.81 21.22 -9.20
CA LEU A 63 -6.25 20.97 -8.97
C LEU A 63 -6.59 20.84 -7.48
N LYS A 64 -5.60 20.91 -6.59
CA LYS A 64 -5.71 20.91 -5.13
C LYS A 64 -6.55 19.77 -4.57
N PRO A 65 -6.18 18.50 -4.84
CA PRO A 65 -6.87 17.37 -4.20
C PRO A 65 -6.69 17.42 -2.69
N ALA A 66 -7.69 17.01 -1.93
CA ALA A 66 -7.61 16.88 -0.48
C ALA A 66 -6.66 15.75 -0.06
N VAL A 67 -6.67 14.67 -0.84
CA VAL A 67 -5.83 13.48 -0.64
C VAL A 67 -5.32 13.00 -1.99
N ILE A 68 -4.07 12.58 -2.05
CA ILE A 68 -3.50 11.84 -3.18
C ILE A 68 -3.25 10.40 -2.72
N VAL A 69 -3.67 9.43 -3.54
CA VAL A 69 -3.33 8.01 -3.36
C VAL A 69 -2.29 7.62 -4.40
N GLU A 70 -1.10 7.23 -3.95
CA GLU A 70 -0.07 6.66 -4.81
C GLU A 70 -0.26 5.14 -4.89
N ALA A 71 -0.51 4.63 -6.09
CA ALA A 71 -0.69 3.22 -6.41
C ALA A 71 0.11 2.80 -7.67
N ALA A 72 1.27 3.40 -7.88
CA ALA A 72 2.09 3.22 -9.08
C ALA A 72 3.36 2.40 -8.81
N SER A 73 4.35 2.96 -8.10
CA SER A 73 5.64 2.29 -7.84
C SER A 73 6.47 3.01 -6.79
N GLN A 74 7.45 2.30 -6.20
CA GLN A 74 8.43 2.91 -5.29
C GLN A 74 9.19 4.08 -5.94
N GLN A 75 9.49 3.98 -7.24
CA GLN A 75 10.16 5.06 -7.98
C GLN A 75 9.26 6.31 -8.04
N ALA A 76 7.97 6.14 -8.27
CA ALA A 76 7.01 7.25 -8.28
C ALA A 76 6.94 7.94 -6.90
N VAL A 77 6.95 7.17 -5.80
CA VAL A 77 7.00 7.75 -4.45
C VAL A 77 8.26 8.60 -4.28
N LYS A 78 9.46 8.06 -4.59
CA LYS A 78 10.74 8.78 -4.45
C LYS A 78 10.79 10.07 -5.26
N GLU A 79 10.17 10.08 -6.44
CA GLU A 79 10.13 11.24 -7.33
C GLU A 79 9.12 12.30 -6.88
N TYR A 80 7.96 11.88 -6.35
CA TYR A 80 6.81 12.78 -6.18
C TYR A 80 6.57 13.23 -4.74
N ILE A 81 7.02 12.47 -3.75
CA ILE A 81 6.68 12.68 -2.34
C ILE A 81 6.98 14.09 -1.85
N ASN A 82 8.17 14.63 -2.14
CA ASN A 82 8.57 15.96 -1.67
C ASN A 82 7.74 17.07 -2.31
N LYS A 83 7.39 16.94 -3.60
CA LYS A 83 6.54 17.90 -4.32
C LYS A 83 5.12 17.92 -3.74
N ILE A 84 4.56 16.76 -3.44
CA ILE A 84 3.21 16.62 -2.87
C ILE A 84 3.17 17.21 -1.46
N LEU A 85 4.17 16.89 -0.62
CA LEU A 85 4.25 17.36 0.75
C LEU A 85 4.49 18.86 0.86
N ALA A 86 5.23 19.47 -0.09
CA ALA A 86 5.46 20.92 -0.15
C ALA A 86 4.14 21.69 -0.32
N GLU A 87 3.15 21.10 -0.99
CA GLU A 87 1.82 21.69 -1.19
C GLU A 87 0.83 21.33 -0.08
N ASN A 88 1.33 20.76 1.03
CA ASN A 88 0.54 20.42 2.21
C ASN A 88 -0.64 19.44 1.95
N ILE A 89 -0.53 18.57 0.94
CA ILE A 89 -1.52 17.58 0.54
C ILE A 89 -1.31 16.29 1.35
N GLU A 90 -2.40 15.64 1.79
CA GLU A 90 -2.35 14.32 2.42
C GLU A 90 -2.02 13.24 1.38
N LEU A 91 -1.08 12.36 1.69
CA LEU A 91 -0.60 11.33 0.77
C LEU A 91 -0.75 9.93 1.35
N ILE A 92 -1.51 9.09 0.68
CA ILE A 92 -1.59 7.65 0.98
C ILE A 92 -0.59 6.93 0.06
N VAL A 93 0.33 6.16 0.63
CA VAL A 93 1.39 5.47 -0.09
C VAL A 93 1.15 3.97 -0.10
N MET A 94 0.89 3.40 -1.30
CA MET A 94 0.78 1.95 -1.47
C MET A 94 2.13 1.29 -1.72
N SER A 95 3.06 1.99 -2.34
CA SER A 95 4.41 1.51 -2.63
C SER A 95 5.34 1.73 -1.42
N VAL A 96 4.93 1.19 -0.27
CA VAL A 96 5.49 1.44 1.08
C VAL A 96 6.99 1.20 1.16
N GLY A 97 7.52 0.26 0.35
CA GLY A 97 8.96 -0.04 0.33
C GLY A 97 9.85 1.19 0.07
N ALA A 98 9.34 2.19 -0.67
CA ALA A 98 10.07 3.43 -0.91
C ALA A 98 10.38 4.21 0.38
N LEU A 99 9.53 4.10 1.39
CA LEU A 99 9.64 4.86 2.64
C LEU A 99 10.75 4.34 3.57
N LEU A 100 11.28 3.14 3.33
CA LEU A 100 12.42 2.61 4.10
C LEU A 100 13.71 3.39 3.84
N ASP A 101 13.86 3.91 2.63
CA ASP A 101 15.04 4.67 2.19
C ASP A 101 14.87 6.19 2.39
N LEU A 102 13.71 6.65 2.85
CA LEU A 102 13.37 8.06 2.96
C LEU A 102 13.26 8.48 4.44
N ASP A 103 14.01 9.51 4.84
CA ASP A 103 13.85 10.14 6.16
C ASP A 103 12.78 11.24 6.09
N VAL A 104 11.53 10.84 5.95
CA VAL A 104 10.41 11.79 5.88
C VAL A 104 9.61 11.74 7.18
N LYS A 105 9.75 12.79 7.99
CA LYS A 105 9.04 12.96 9.27
C LYS A 105 7.86 13.90 9.11
N THR A 106 6.70 13.35 8.73
CA THR A 106 5.46 14.13 8.58
C THR A 106 4.23 13.30 8.95
N LYS A 107 3.20 13.98 9.44
CA LYS A 107 1.89 13.38 9.70
C LYS A 107 1.00 13.30 8.44
N LYS A 108 1.50 13.80 7.31
CA LYS A 108 0.78 13.84 6.03
C LYS A 108 0.91 12.59 5.19
N ILE A 109 1.82 11.68 5.57
CA ILE A 109 1.97 10.38 4.92
C ILE A 109 1.16 9.35 5.69
N HIS A 110 0.27 8.68 4.97
CA HIS A 110 -0.58 7.63 5.48
C HIS A 110 -0.20 6.31 4.82
N ILE A 111 0.04 5.29 5.64
CA ILE A 111 0.44 3.96 5.19
C ILE A 111 -0.71 3.00 5.47
N PRO A 112 -1.36 2.42 4.45
CA PRO A 112 -2.39 1.41 4.66
C PRO A 112 -1.79 0.12 5.22
N SER A 113 -2.58 -0.65 5.94
CA SER A 113 -2.13 -1.95 6.47
C SER A 113 -1.76 -2.96 5.36
N GLY A 114 -2.22 -2.70 4.14
CA GLY A 114 -1.95 -3.59 3.01
C GLY A 114 -2.67 -4.92 3.14
N ALA A 115 -1.93 -6.00 2.95
CA ALA A 115 -2.46 -7.36 3.01
C ALA A 115 -2.48 -7.99 4.41
N ILE A 116 -2.21 -7.20 5.45
CA ILE A 116 -2.17 -7.64 6.86
C ILE A 116 -3.00 -6.72 7.74
N GLY A 117 -3.04 -6.99 9.05
CA GLY A 117 -3.71 -6.18 10.07
C GLY A 117 -3.02 -6.30 11.42
N GLY A 118 -3.63 -5.78 12.49
CA GLY A 118 -3.07 -5.81 13.84
C GLY A 118 -1.87 -4.88 14.05
N LEU A 119 -1.67 -3.89 13.15
CA LEU A 119 -0.54 -2.98 13.23
C LEU A 119 -0.60 -2.09 14.47
N ASP A 120 -1.77 -1.84 15.03
CA ASP A 120 -2.00 -1.15 16.30
C ASP A 120 -1.39 -1.93 17.47
N ALA A 121 -1.66 -3.23 17.57
CA ALA A 121 -1.05 -4.09 18.58
C ALA A 121 0.47 -4.21 18.40
N ILE A 122 0.93 -4.38 17.15
CA ILE A 122 2.36 -4.47 16.80
C ILE A 122 3.09 -3.17 17.19
N SER A 123 2.54 -2.01 16.85
CA SER A 123 3.14 -0.72 17.19
C SER A 123 3.18 -0.49 18.71
N SER A 124 2.14 -0.93 19.43
CA SER A 124 2.09 -0.86 20.89
C SER A 124 3.16 -1.73 21.53
N ALA A 125 3.35 -2.97 21.04
CA ALA A 125 4.43 -3.84 21.50
C ALA A 125 5.81 -3.26 21.18
N ALA A 126 5.99 -2.62 20.03
CA ALA A 126 7.25 -1.98 19.64
C ALA A 126 7.65 -0.86 20.60
N LEU A 127 6.71 -0.11 21.18
CA LEU A 127 6.98 0.90 22.21
C LEU A 127 7.53 0.28 23.51
N ALA A 128 7.10 -0.92 23.86
CA ALA A 128 7.54 -1.62 25.05
C ALA A 128 8.87 -2.38 24.85
N GLY A 129 9.24 -2.62 23.60
CA GLY A 129 10.42 -3.39 23.17
C GLY A 129 10.05 -4.73 22.57
N VAL A 130 10.55 -4.99 21.38
CA VAL A 130 10.36 -6.21 20.61
C VAL A 130 11.67 -6.98 20.53
N ASP A 131 11.64 -8.27 20.85
CA ASP A 131 12.81 -9.15 20.81
C ASP A 131 13.00 -9.78 19.42
N GLU A 132 11.89 -10.11 18.75
CA GLU A 132 11.91 -10.76 17.44
C GLU A 132 10.64 -10.46 16.64
N VAL A 133 10.82 -10.17 15.34
CA VAL A 133 9.75 -10.09 14.35
C VAL A 133 10.08 -10.98 13.17
N VAL A 134 9.21 -11.94 12.86
CA VAL A 134 9.37 -12.83 11.71
C VAL A 134 8.12 -12.75 10.83
N LEU A 135 8.31 -12.41 9.57
CA LEU A 135 7.30 -12.47 8.52
C LEU A 135 7.57 -13.67 7.63
N THR A 136 6.64 -14.60 7.54
CA THR A 136 6.65 -15.63 6.50
C THR A 136 5.57 -15.32 5.48
N THR A 137 5.96 -15.09 4.23
CA THR A 137 5.05 -14.89 3.10
C THR A 137 5.09 -16.12 2.21
N ARG A 138 3.92 -16.74 2.00
CA ARG A 138 3.74 -17.92 1.15
C ARG A 138 2.82 -17.57 -0.01
N LYS A 139 3.27 -17.84 -1.25
CA LYS A 139 2.52 -17.54 -2.47
C LYS A 139 2.60 -18.70 -3.45
N ASN A 140 1.60 -18.78 -4.32
CA ASN A 140 1.64 -19.69 -5.46
C ASN A 140 2.80 -19.30 -6.41
N PRO A 141 3.49 -20.27 -7.05
CA PRO A 141 4.58 -20.00 -7.99
C PRO A 141 4.24 -18.95 -9.05
N ARG A 142 3.04 -19.00 -9.62
CA ARG A 142 2.58 -18.03 -10.63
C ARG A 142 2.62 -16.57 -10.12
N ALA A 143 2.32 -16.35 -8.85
CA ALA A 143 2.36 -15.01 -8.24
C ALA A 143 3.81 -14.51 -8.01
N LEU A 144 4.79 -15.41 -8.09
CA LEU A 144 6.23 -15.12 -7.96
C LEU A 144 6.97 -15.25 -9.31
N GLU A 145 6.24 -15.48 -10.41
CA GLU A 145 6.80 -15.72 -11.75
C GLU A 145 7.77 -16.92 -11.77
N MET A 146 7.40 -17.99 -11.06
CA MET A 146 8.14 -19.24 -10.93
C MET A 146 7.32 -20.42 -11.44
N ASP A 147 7.99 -21.56 -11.71
CA ASP A 147 7.39 -22.79 -12.21
C ASP A 147 7.70 -24.02 -11.35
N ASN A 148 8.10 -23.83 -10.09
CA ASN A 148 8.39 -24.94 -9.19
C ASN A 148 7.13 -25.76 -8.87
N HIS A 149 7.31 -27.10 -8.83
CA HIS A 149 6.25 -28.07 -8.51
C HIS A 149 6.25 -28.51 -7.05
N GLU A 150 7.28 -28.16 -6.29
CA GLU A 150 7.43 -28.39 -4.88
C GLU A 150 7.66 -27.08 -4.12
N GLU A 151 7.46 -27.08 -2.81
CA GLU A 151 7.73 -25.93 -1.97
C GLU A 151 9.19 -25.50 -2.08
N LYS A 152 9.44 -24.21 -2.28
CA LYS A 152 10.79 -23.63 -2.39
C LYS A 152 10.89 -22.34 -1.59
N ILE A 153 11.94 -22.23 -0.77
CA ILE A 153 12.31 -20.97 -0.15
C ILE A 153 12.94 -20.09 -1.24
N VAL A 154 12.31 -18.96 -1.50
CA VAL A 154 12.76 -18.00 -2.52
C VAL A 154 13.71 -16.96 -1.90
N TYR A 155 13.47 -16.63 -0.64
CA TYR A 155 14.26 -15.65 0.09
C TYR A 155 14.17 -15.89 1.60
N GLU A 156 15.27 -15.66 2.30
CA GLU A 156 15.34 -15.59 3.75
C GLU A 156 16.39 -14.54 4.14
N GLY A 157 15.99 -13.49 4.86
CA GLY A 157 16.87 -12.38 5.21
C GLY A 157 16.11 -11.23 5.87
N THR A 158 16.57 -9.99 5.70
CA THR A 158 15.95 -8.79 6.29
C THR A 158 14.84 -8.22 5.42
N ALA A 159 13.96 -7.40 6.01
CA ALA A 159 12.91 -6.69 5.27
C ALA A 159 13.48 -5.71 4.25
N GLU A 160 14.55 -5.01 4.61
CA GLU A 160 15.22 -4.02 3.75
C GLU A 160 15.78 -4.67 2.49
N GLU A 161 16.47 -5.81 2.64
CA GLU A 161 16.99 -6.58 1.50
C GLU A 161 15.85 -7.16 0.65
N ALA A 162 14.81 -7.72 1.30
CA ALA A 162 13.64 -8.25 0.60
C ALA A 162 12.98 -7.18 -0.29
N VAL A 163 12.80 -5.95 0.22
CA VAL A 163 12.21 -4.83 -0.52
C VAL A 163 13.06 -4.42 -1.73
N ARG A 164 14.39 -4.47 -1.61
CA ARG A 164 15.29 -4.17 -2.75
C ARG A 164 15.23 -5.26 -3.82
N LEU A 165 15.19 -6.53 -3.43
CA LEU A 165 15.17 -7.67 -4.35
C LEU A 165 13.78 -7.85 -5.00
N PHE A 166 12.71 -7.54 -4.30
CA PHE A 166 11.33 -7.76 -4.73
C PHE A 166 10.46 -6.48 -4.64
N PRO A 167 10.81 -5.39 -5.34
CA PRO A 167 10.20 -4.06 -5.15
C PRO A 167 8.69 -3.99 -5.42
N ARG A 168 8.15 -4.97 -6.14
CA ARG A 168 6.72 -5.02 -6.50
C ARG A 168 5.89 -5.96 -5.63
N GLY A 169 6.50 -6.73 -4.72
CA GLY A 169 5.81 -7.85 -4.07
C GLY A 169 5.83 -7.86 -2.54
N ILE A 170 6.57 -6.96 -1.88
CA ILE A 170 6.94 -7.11 -0.46
C ILE A 170 6.62 -5.85 0.37
N ASN A 171 5.55 -5.14 0.02
CA ASN A 171 5.10 -3.99 0.81
C ASN A 171 4.73 -4.36 2.25
N VAL A 172 4.27 -5.60 2.50
CA VAL A 172 3.99 -6.10 3.86
C VAL A 172 5.24 -6.07 4.73
N ALA A 173 6.40 -6.50 4.23
CA ALA A 173 7.66 -6.45 4.98
C ALA A 173 8.07 -5.00 5.31
N ALA A 174 7.91 -4.09 4.33
CA ALA A 174 8.16 -2.68 4.54
C ALA A 174 7.22 -2.06 5.60
N THR A 175 5.92 -2.38 5.53
CA THR A 175 4.95 -1.92 6.52
C THR A 175 5.31 -2.40 7.92
N LEU A 176 5.68 -3.66 8.09
CA LEU A 176 6.13 -4.19 9.38
C LEU A 176 7.41 -3.51 9.86
N ALA A 177 8.43 -3.35 9.01
CA ALA A 177 9.67 -2.69 9.37
C ALA A 177 9.46 -1.24 9.81
N LEU A 178 8.56 -0.51 9.16
CA LEU A 178 8.18 0.85 9.56
C LEU A 178 7.40 0.88 10.88
N THR A 179 6.60 -0.15 11.16
CA THR A 179 5.77 -0.25 12.38
C THR A 179 6.61 -0.64 13.60
N THR A 180 7.63 -1.51 13.41
CA THR A 180 8.42 -2.10 14.51
C THR A 180 9.78 -1.42 14.75
N ARG A 181 10.07 -0.30 14.08
CA ARG A 181 11.33 0.43 14.26
C ARG A 181 11.72 0.54 15.75
N PRO A 182 13.01 0.28 16.12
CA PRO A 182 14.19 0.06 15.27
C PRO A 182 14.51 -1.42 14.96
N GLU A 183 13.62 -2.34 15.28
CA GLU A 183 13.88 -3.77 15.19
C GLU A 183 13.95 -4.28 13.75
N LYS A 184 14.89 -5.19 13.49
CA LYS A 184 15.03 -5.81 12.18
C LYS A 184 13.98 -6.89 12.00
N VAL A 185 13.15 -6.74 10.98
CA VAL A 185 12.17 -7.76 10.59
C VAL A 185 12.86 -8.84 9.76
N LYS A 186 12.81 -10.09 10.24
CA LYS A 186 13.21 -11.27 9.47
C LYS A 186 12.10 -11.63 8.49
N VAL A 187 12.44 -11.85 7.25
CA VAL A 187 11.49 -12.16 6.17
C VAL A 187 11.85 -13.49 5.52
N LYS A 188 10.83 -14.35 5.38
CA LYS A 188 10.92 -15.59 4.62
C LYS A 188 9.85 -15.59 3.53
N ILE A 189 10.26 -15.81 2.28
CA ILE A 189 9.36 -15.90 1.12
C ILE A 189 9.40 -17.33 0.62
N ILE A 190 8.24 -17.93 0.49
CA ILE A 190 8.06 -19.32 0.09
C ILE A 190 7.18 -19.36 -1.16
N SER A 191 7.67 -20.01 -2.20
CA SER A 191 6.88 -20.42 -3.35
C SER A 191 6.31 -21.82 -3.09
N ASP A 192 4.97 -21.93 -3.03
CA ASP A 192 4.29 -23.18 -2.71
C ASP A 192 3.16 -23.44 -3.70
N PRO A 193 3.27 -24.48 -4.56
CA PRO A 193 2.23 -24.81 -5.54
C PRO A 193 0.91 -25.27 -4.90
N LYS A 194 0.90 -25.67 -3.64
CA LYS A 194 -0.29 -26.14 -2.93
C LYS A 194 -1.17 -25.02 -2.41
N VAL A 195 -0.68 -23.76 -2.36
CA VAL A 195 -1.47 -22.64 -1.89
C VAL A 195 -2.19 -21.93 -3.05
N HIS A 196 -3.44 -21.58 -2.82
CA HIS A 196 -4.28 -20.80 -3.74
C HIS A 196 -4.41 -19.34 -3.30
N ARG A 197 -4.01 -19.03 -2.07
CA ARG A 197 -4.08 -17.71 -1.43
C ARG A 197 -2.69 -17.17 -1.14
N ASN A 198 -2.56 -15.85 -1.12
CA ASN A 198 -1.39 -15.19 -0.55
C ASN A 198 -1.49 -15.29 0.98
N VAL A 199 -0.56 -16.00 1.61
CA VAL A 199 -0.54 -16.20 3.06
C VAL A 199 0.60 -15.40 3.67
N HIS A 200 0.28 -14.59 4.69
CA HIS A 200 1.25 -13.86 5.50
C HIS A 200 1.10 -14.31 6.94
N GLU A 201 2.15 -14.87 7.51
CA GLU A 201 2.24 -15.25 8.92
C GLU A 201 3.26 -14.35 9.61
N ILE A 202 2.83 -13.68 10.68
CA ILE A 202 3.64 -12.77 11.46
C ILE A 202 3.77 -13.33 12.86
N ARG A 203 5.02 -13.54 13.29
CA ARG A 203 5.35 -13.95 14.66
C ARG A 203 6.17 -12.85 15.30
N ILE A 204 5.74 -12.44 16.49
CA ILE A 204 6.39 -11.38 17.25
C ILE A 204 6.62 -11.90 18.67
N LYS A 205 7.84 -11.77 19.15
CA LYS A 205 8.18 -11.88 20.58
C LYS A 205 8.51 -10.50 21.10
N TRP A 206 7.90 -10.12 22.19
CA TRP A 206 8.11 -8.84 22.81
C TRP A 206 8.18 -8.96 24.32
N LYS A 207 8.59 -7.92 25.03
CA LYS A 207 8.90 -7.93 26.46
C LYS A 207 7.83 -8.56 27.37
N HIS A 208 6.57 -8.53 26.99
CA HIS A 208 5.46 -8.98 27.81
C HIS A 208 4.64 -10.12 27.19
N GLY A 209 5.14 -10.79 26.14
CA GLY A 209 4.44 -11.91 25.53
C GLY A 209 4.82 -12.16 24.07
N ASP A 210 3.95 -12.87 23.38
CA ASP A 210 4.09 -13.19 21.97
C ASP A 210 2.78 -12.92 21.21
N MET A 211 2.90 -12.71 19.89
CA MET A 211 1.77 -12.56 18.99
C MET A 211 1.97 -13.48 17.77
N PHE A 212 0.89 -14.08 17.32
CA PHE A 212 0.83 -14.77 16.05
C PHE A 212 -0.37 -14.27 15.26
N LEU A 213 -0.11 -13.72 14.06
CA LEU A 213 -1.15 -13.25 13.15
C LEU A 213 -1.00 -13.99 11.82
N LYS A 214 -2.14 -14.41 11.26
CA LYS A 214 -2.18 -15.09 9.97
C LYS A 214 -3.25 -14.47 9.09
N PHE A 215 -2.84 -14.10 7.88
CA PHE A 215 -3.69 -13.54 6.83
C PHE A 215 -3.60 -14.42 5.60
N ALA A 216 -4.72 -14.98 5.17
CA ALA A 216 -4.81 -15.78 3.96
C ALA A 216 -5.79 -15.08 3.01
N ASN A 217 -5.25 -14.31 2.08
CA ASN A 217 -6.02 -13.45 1.19
C ASN A 217 -6.10 -14.05 -0.22
N ASP A 218 -7.27 -13.97 -0.82
CA ASP A 218 -7.40 -14.27 -2.24
C ASP A 218 -6.55 -13.27 -3.06
N PRO A 219 -5.89 -13.73 -4.12
CA PRO A 219 -5.24 -12.84 -5.07
C PRO A 219 -6.27 -11.87 -5.67
N HIS A 220 -5.83 -10.64 -5.96
CA HIS A 220 -6.68 -9.72 -6.69
C HIS A 220 -6.94 -10.26 -8.12
N PRO A 221 -8.20 -10.27 -8.61
CA PRO A 221 -8.53 -10.87 -9.92
C PRO A 221 -7.70 -10.33 -11.09
N GLU A 222 -7.46 -9.01 -11.10
CA GLU A 222 -6.71 -8.33 -12.16
C GLU A 222 -5.18 -8.30 -11.90
N ASN A 223 -4.73 -8.63 -10.68
CA ASN A 223 -3.32 -8.66 -10.31
C ASN A 223 -3.03 -9.73 -9.25
N PRO A 224 -2.80 -10.97 -9.66
CA PRO A 224 -2.56 -12.10 -8.73
C PRO A 224 -1.35 -11.92 -7.79
N LYS A 225 -0.43 -11.00 -8.11
CA LYS A 225 0.71 -10.66 -7.25
C LYS A 225 0.31 -9.91 -5.99
N THR A 226 -0.89 -9.30 -5.99
CA THR A 226 -1.43 -8.46 -4.91
C THR A 226 -2.64 -9.13 -4.29
N SER A 227 -2.76 -9.07 -2.96
CA SER A 227 -3.94 -9.52 -2.23
C SER A 227 -5.07 -8.49 -2.37
N ALA A 228 -6.32 -8.96 -2.49
CA ALA A 228 -7.49 -8.08 -2.55
C ALA A 228 -7.57 -7.13 -1.34
N LEU A 229 -7.23 -7.61 -0.14
CA LEU A 229 -7.22 -6.82 1.09
C LEU A 229 -6.36 -5.56 0.98
N ALA A 230 -5.26 -5.58 0.20
CA ALA A 230 -4.39 -4.43 0.06
C ALA A 230 -5.10 -3.21 -0.55
N ALA A 231 -5.94 -3.41 -1.57
CA ALA A 231 -6.74 -2.33 -2.14
C ALA A 231 -7.82 -1.83 -1.16
N TRP A 232 -8.49 -2.75 -0.46
CA TRP A 232 -9.51 -2.40 0.53
C TRP A 232 -8.94 -1.65 1.74
N SER A 233 -7.71 -1.97 2.17
CA SER A 233 -7.04 -1.22 3.25
C SER A 233 -6.76 0.23 2.84
N ALA A 234 -6.40 0.47 1.57
CA ALA A 234 -6.22 1.82 1.05
C ALA A 234 -7.55 2.59 0.97
N ILE A 235 -8.63 1.91 0.55
CA ILE A 235 -9.98 2.52 0.49
C ILE A 235 -10.45 2.91 1.89
N SER A 236 -10.27 2.03 2.89
CA SER A 236 -10.60 2.32 4.29
C SER A 236 -9.83 3.53 4.80
N LEU A 237 -8.52 3.57 4.55
CA LEU A 237 -7.66 4.67 4.97
C LEU A 237 -8.01 5.99 4.25
N LEU A 238 -8.32 5.93 2.94
CA LEU A 238 -8.76 7.09 2.17
C LEU A 238 -10.04 7.69 2.74
N LYS A 239 -11.03 6.86 3.07
CA LYS A 239 -12.26 7.31 3.71
C LYS A 239 -11.98 8.05 5.01
N GLN A 240 -11.20 7.45 5.92
CA GLN A 240 -10.84 8.05 7.22
C GLN A 240 -10.05 9.35 7.06
N THR A 241 -9.11 9.40 6.10
CA THR A 241 -8.31 10.59 5.85
C THR A 241 -9.16 11.74 5.34
N LEU A 242 -10.08 11.49 4.39
CA LEU A 242 -11.00 12.50 3.87
C LEU A 242 -11.94 13.05 4.95
N GLU A 243 -12.47 12.19 5.81
CA GLU A 243 -13.30 12.60 6.95
C GLU A 243 -12.50 13.53 7.92
N THR A 244 -11.25 13.16 8.21
CA THR A 244 -10.36 13.95 9.08
C THR A 244 -10.03 15.31 8.46
N VAL A 245 -9.72 15.37 7.17
CA VAL A 245 -9.43 16.64 6.46
C VAL A 245 -10.68 17.52 6.41
N HIS A 246 -11.85 16.95 6.20
CA HIS A 246 -13.10 17.69 6.15
C HIS A 246 -13.41 18.34 7.50
N ASN A 247 -13.29 17.62 8.60
CA ASN A 247 -13.55 18.12 9.94
C ASN A 247 -12.58 19.25 10.33
N LYS A 248 -11.30 19.17 9.95
CA LYS A 248 -10.31 20.23 10.17
C LYS A 248 -10.62 21.53 9.43
N ASN A 249 -11.30 21.47 8.30
CA ASN A 249 -11.65 22.64 7.49
C ASN A 249 -12.97 23.29 7.95
N MET A 250 -13.70 22.68 8.88
CA MET A 250 -14.95 23.21 9.46
C MET A 250 -14.76 23.88 10.82
N THR A 251 -13.60 23.67 11.44
CA THR A 251 -13.17 24.34 12.70
C THR A 251 -12.24 25.50 12.41
#